data_6163bfc15fc3a9ea94db909b2fda45bb
#
_entry.id   6163bfc15fc3a9ea94db909b2fda45bb
#
_cell.length_a   1.000
_cell.length_b   1.000
_cell.length_c   1.000
_cell.angle_alpha   90.00
_cell.angle_beta   90.00
_cell.angle_gamma   90.00
#
_symmetry.space_group_name_H-M   'P 1'
#
loop_
_entity.id
_entity.type
_entity.pdbx_description
1 polymer ?
#
loop_
_entity_poly.entity_id
_entity_poly.type
_entity_poly.pdbx_seq_one_letter_code
_entity_poly.pdbx_strand_id
1 'polypeptide(L)'
;MREVAELNGDGIAAELRETIHAVNQAFGSPLTFRPVDWSLERREANPTVLDEGIELTRALGAAMKYPTVTETVSPNQVLRDRLGLAVIHRPCRSYPGVSRNYTGKVELHVVRIATGGTYEDAGMRIGYYSAVSIRVMERTPVEHAAHFAFRLAEQHRQAVTSTSKYTIQRATDGLFEEVVAEIATEYRNVTYNRELFDALLAKLIINPERYDVIVCPNEYGDFLSDMVYGLIGSIGLGASASYAFSKSHQPLIGVFDPAGGTAPDIAGRGIANPSGAIEAFGYLLQFCGHHALGRQLVDAVHDTIAAGEKTPDLGGTLGTMDFTRAVLRRVIPA
;
A
#
# COMPACT_ATOMS: atom_id res chain seq x y z
N MET A 1 12.34 9.72 20.98
CA MET A 1 11.20 9.04 20.30
C MET A 1 10.71 9.93 19.17
N ARG A 2 10.46 9.38 17.99
CA ARG A 2 9.93 10.12 16.85
C ARG A 2 8.41 10.15 16.94
N GLU A 3 7.80 11.34 16.83
CA GLU A 3 6.36 11.49 16.70
C GLU A 3 5.90 11.18 15.29
N VAL A 4 4.73 10.50 15.17
CA VAL A 4 4.04 10.20 13.91
C VAL A 4 2.55 10.47 14.08
N ALA A 5 1.87 10.90 13.02
CA ALA A 5 0.43 11.02 13.03
C ALA A 5 -0.22 9.62 13.07
N GLU A 6 -1.35 9.50 13.77
CA GLU A 6 -2.16 8.30 13.77
C GLU A 6 -3.58 8.66 13.32
N LEU A 7 -3.94 8.24 12.12
CA LEU A 7 -5.20 8.57 11.49
C LEU A 7 -6.18 7.40 11.70
N ASN A 8 -6.99 7.51 12.75
CA ASN A 8 -7.99 6.49 13.09
C ASN A 8 -9.07 6.40 12.02
N GLY A 9 -9.76 5.27 11.95
CA GLY A 9 -10.74 5.00 10.89
C GLY A 9 -11.98 4.26 11.41
N ASP A 10 -12.55 3.47 10.53
CA ASP A 10 -13.84 2.82 10.70
C ASP A 10 -13.72 1.28 10.69
N GLY A 11 -14.78 0.60 11.10
CA GLY A 11 -14.88 -0.86 11.04
C GLY A 11 -13.81 -1.54 11.88
N ILE A 12 -12.94 -2.38 11.26
CA ILE A 12 -11.86 -3.10 11.95
C ILE A 12 -10.71 -2.20 12.40
N ALA A 13 -10.75 -0.90 12.13
CA ALA A 13 -9.66 0.05 12.46
C ALA A 13 -9.28 0.02 13.94
N ALA A 14 -10.25 -0.10 14.84
CA ALA A 14 -10.00 -0.14 16.28
C ALA A 14 -9.16 -1.37 16.69
N GLU A 15 -9.46 -2.56 16.15
CA GLU A 15 -8.73 -3.80 16.42
C GLU A 15 -7.29 -3.73 15.86
N LEU A 16 -7.14 -3.19 14.65
CA LEU A 16 -5.83 -3.00 14.03
C LEU A 16 -4.98 -1.98 14.80
N ARG A 17 -5.60 -0.91 15.29
CA ARG A 17 -4.93 0.09 16.11
C ARG A 17 -4.43 -0.52 17.44
N GLU A 18 -5.25 -1.31 18.12
CA GLU A 18 -4.85 -2.03 19.34
C GLU A 18 -3.63 -2.93 19.07
N THR A 19 -3.64 -3.65 17.95
CA THR A 19 -2.50 -4.45 17.48
C THR A 19 -1.24 -3.61 17.34
N ILE A 20 -1.30 -2.47 16.65
CA ILE A 20 -0.13 -1.62 16.39
C ILE A 20 0.41 -1.02 17.70
N HIS A 21 -0.47 -0.61 18.61
CA HIS A 21 -0.06 -0.13 19.92
C HIS A 21 0.63 -1.22 20.73
N ALA A 22 0.12 -2.45 20.73
CA ALA A 22 0.75 -3.58 21.40
C ALA A 22 2.14 -3.89 20.82
N VAL A 23 2.28 -3.87 19.49
CA VAL A 23 3.58 -4.08 18.81
C VAL A 23 4.56 -2.95 19.15
N ASN A 24 4.14 -1.70 19.08
CA ASN A 24 4.99 -0.55 19.42
C ASN A 24 5.45 -0.60 20.88
N GLN A 25 4.56 -0.94 21.80
CA GLN A 25 4.90 -1.10 23.23
C GLN A 25 5.92 -2.22 23.46
N ALA A 26 5.73 -3.35 22.80
CA ALA A 26 6.63 -4.51 22.91
C ALA A 26 8.07 -4.20 22.44
N PHE A 27 8.22 -3.25 21.52
CA PHE A 27 9.52 -2.73 21.06
C PHE A 27 10.08 -1.57 21.92
N GLY A 28 9.49 -1.30 23.07
CA GLY A 28 9.92 -0.18 23.93
C GLY A 28 9.46 1.19 23.40
N SER A 29 8.39 1.22 22.63
CA SER A 29 7.75 2.44 22.11
C SER A 29 8.70 3.33 21.27
N PRO A 30 9.29 2.82 20.18
CA PRO A 30 10.19 3.60 19.34
C PRO A 30 9.49 4.82 18.69
N LEU A 31 8.16 4.75 18.50
CA LEU A 31 7.34 5.83 17.98
C LEU A 31 6.32 6.33 19.01
N THR A 32 6.03 7.62 18.96
CA THR A 32 4.96 8.27 19.72
C THR A 32 3.83 8.65 18.78
N PHE A 33 2.66 8.07 18.96
CA PHE A 33 1.49 8.35 18.13
C PHE A 33 0.77 9.63 18.55
N ARG A 34 0.42 10.46 17.57
CA ARG A 34 -0.42 11.66 17.71
C ARG A 34 -1.76 11.36 17.01
N PRO A 35 -2.80 10.96 17.77
CA PRO A 35 -4.04 10.48 17.17
C PRO A 35 -4.91 11.61 16.65
N VAL A 36 -5.52 11.40 15.49
CA VAL A 36 -6.63 12.18 14.93
C VAL A 36 -7.73 11.21 14.54
N ASP A 37 -8.93 11.45 14.99
CA ASP A 37 -10.09 10.60 14.71
C ASP A 37 -10.68 10.92 13.33
N TRP A 38 -10.47 10.02 12.38
CA TRP A 38 -10.99 10.08 11.01
C TRP A 38 -12.19 9.14 10.77
N SER A 39 -12.85 8.68 11.84
CA SER A 39 -14.09 7.92 11.70
C SER A 39 -15.16 8.71 10.92
N LEU A 40 -16.07 8.01 10.27
CA LEU A 40 -17.17 8.64 9.51
C LEU A 40 -17.97 9.58 10.42
N GLU A 41 -18.33 9.10 11.63
CA GLU A 41 -19.07 9.90 12.62
C GLU A 41 -18.35 11.22 12.93
N ARG A 42 -17.02 11.17 13.13
CA ARG A 42 -16.24 12.37 13.44
C ARG A 42 -16.15 13.32 12.25
N ARG A 43 -16.00 12.79 11.03
CA ARG A 43 -15.94 13.57 9.80
C ARG A 43 -17.26 14.25 9.47
N GLU A 44 -18.39 13.61 9.77
CA GLU A 44 -19.72 14.21 9.63
C GLU A 44 -19.97 15.31 10.66
N ALA A 45 -19.55 15.10 11.91
CA ALA A 45 -19.68 16.10 12.97
C ALA A 45 -18.72 17.29 12.81
N ASN A 46 -17.53 17.07 12.25
CA ASN A 46 -16.51 18.08 12.06
C ASN A 46 -15.77 17.87 10.72
N PRO A 47 -16.19 18.52 9.64
CA PRO A 47 -15.53 18.40 8.33
C PRO A 47 -14.05 18.84 8.29
N THR A 48 -13.58 19.64 9.26
CA THR A 48 -12.18 20.11 9.30
C THR A 48 -11.22 19.06 9.88
N VAL A 49 -11.71 17.93 10.41
CA VAL A 49 -10.85 16.90 11.02
C VAL A 49 -9.91 16.25 10.01
N LEU A 50 -10.30 16.19 8.74
CA LEU A 50 -9.39 15.74 7.68
C LEU A 50 -8.19 16.67 7.54
N ASP A 51 -8.44 17.98 7.56
CA ASP A 51 -7.37 19.00 7.49
C ASP A 51 -6.43 18.89 8.69
N GLU A 52 -6.96 18.69 9.91
CA GLU A 52 -6.15 18.51 11.12
C GLU A 52 -5.17 17.33 10.97
N GLY A 53 -5.63 16.17 10.49
CA GLY A 53 -4.78 15.00 10.28
C GLY A 53 -3.77 15.19 9.15
N ILE A 54 -4.14 15.88 8.09
CA ILE A 54 -3.27 16.21 6.96
C ILE A 54 -2.14 17.15 7.40
N GLU A 55 -2.46 18.24 8.09
CA GLU A 55 -1.46 19.18 8.57
C GLU A 55 -0.54 18.55 9.63
N LEU A 56 -1.08 17.72 10.51
CA LEU A 56 -0.28 16.97 11.45
C LEU A 56 0.67 16.00 10.73
N THR A 57 0.18 15.26 9.74
CA THR A 57 1.02 14.35 8.93
C THR A 57 2.12 15.12 8.19
N ARG A 58 1.80 16.28 7.63
CA ARG A 58 2.78 17.17 6.96
C ARG A 58 3.86 17.62 7.93
N ALA A 59 3.48 18.06 9.12
CA ALA A 59 4.40 18.56 10.15
C ALA A 59 5.34 17.46 10.65
N LEU A 60 4.84 16.24 10.84
CA LEU A 60 5.61 15.09 11.40
C LEU A 60 6.34 14.28 10.31
N GLY A 61 5.94 14.41 9.06
CA GLY A 61 6.51 13.72 7.92
C GLY A 61 6.14 12.23 7.81
N ALA A 62 5.37 11.68 8.75
CA ALA A 62 4.96 10.28 8.74
C ALA A 62 3.61 10.07 9.43
N ALA A 63 2.83 9.10 8.92
CA ALA A 63 1.57 8.68 9.55
C ALA A 63 1.36 7.17 9.46
N MET A 64 0.75 6.59 10.51
CA MET A 64 0.04 5.32 10.45
C MET A 64 -1.44 5.62 10.24
N LYS A 65 -2.05 5.00 9.24
CA LYS A 65 -3.46 5.21 8.91
C LYS A 65 -4.21 3.88 8.97
N TYR A 66 -5.48 3.93 9.39
CA TYR A 66 -6.36 2.77 9.40
C TYR A 66 -7.49 2.92 8.37
N PRO A 67 -8.20 1.83 8.03
CA PRO A 67 -9.26 1.86 7.03
C PRO A 67 -10.36 2.88 7.35
N THR A 68 -10.83 3.60 6.34
CA THR A 68 -11.90 4.61 6.44
C THR A 68 -13.02 4.32 5.45
N VAL A 69 -14.26 4.54 5.84
CA VAL A 69 -15.43 4.49 4.95
C VAL A 69 -15.39 5.68 3.97
N THR A 70 -15.78 5.42 2.72
CA THR A 70 -16.01 6.46 1.71
C THR A 70 -17.49 6.50 1.36
N GLU A 71 -18.18 7.61 1.67
CA GLU A 71 -19.54 7.83 1.21
C GLU A 71 -19.61 8.85 0.08
N THR A 72 -19.22 10.09 0.32
CA THR A 72 -19.25 11.16 -0.68
C THR A 72 -17.86 11.60 -1.11
N VAL A 73 -16.97 11.82 -0.14
CA VAL A 73 -15.58 12.25 -0.36
C VAL A 73 -14.65 11.18 0.20
N SER A 74 -13.73 10.72 -0.63
CA SER A 74 -12.73 9.74 -0.20
C SER A 74 -11.67 10.40 0.68
N PRO A 75 -11.55 10.02 1.98
CA PRO A 75 -10.47 10.52 2.83
C PRO A 75 -9.08 10.19 2.25
N ASN A 76 -8.95 9.06 1.56
CA ASN A 76 -7.71 8.65 0.92
C ASN A 76 -7.34 9.56 -0.25
N GLN A 77 -8.32 9.99 -1.06
CA GLN A 77 -8.07 10.90 -2.17
C GLN A 77 -7.65 12.27 -1.64
N VAL A 78 -8.41 12.84 -0.70
CA VAL A 78 -8.08 14.13 -0.07
C VAL A 78 -6.68 14.12 0.55
N LEU A 79 -6.31 13.03 1.23
CA LEU A 79 -4.99 12.87 1.83
C LEU A 79 -3.89 12.88 0.76
N ARG A 80 -4.06 12.12 -0.32
CA ARG A 80 -3.09 12.05 -1.43
C ARG A 80 -2.90 13.42 -2.08
N ASP A 81 -3.98 14.06 -2.45
CA ASP A 81 -3.96 15.35 -3.15
C ASP A 81 -3.31 16.43 -2.27
N ARG A 82 -3.73 16.53 -1.01
CA ARG A 82 -3.28 17.58 -0.09
C ARG A 82 -1.83 17.40 0.38
N LEU A 83 -1.34 16.17 0.52
CA LEU A 83 0.06 15.89 0.87
C LEU A 83 0.97 15.76 -0.34
N GLY A 84 0.43 15.72 -1.56
CA GLY A 84 1.19 15.47 -2.78
C GLY A 84 1.78 14.05 -2.82
N LEU A 85 1.03 13.05 -2.30
CA LEU A 85 1.47 11.65 -2.35
C LEU A 85 1.44 11.18 -3.81
N ALA A 86 2.59 10.93 -4.39
CA ALA A 86 2.74 10.60 -5.79
C ALA A 86 2.83 9.09 -6.07
N VAL A 87 3.21 8.30 -5.07
CA VAL A 87 3.45 6.86 -5.22
C VAL A 87 2.76 6.09 -4.11
N ILE A 88 2.12 4.98 -4.47
CA ILE A 88 1.68 3.94 -3.55
C ILE A 88 2.50 2.69 -3.83
N HIS A 89 3.26 2.23 -2.85
CA HIS A 89 4.00 0.99 -2.90
C HIS A 89 3.22 -0.12 -2.18
N ARG A 90 2.96 -1.22 -2.89
CA ARG A 90 2.27 -2.40 -2.37
C ARG A 90 3.16 -3.63 -2.57
N PRO A 91 3.89 -4.08 -1.56
CA PRO A 91 4.60 -5.35 -1.60
C PRO A 91 3.61 -6.51 -1.55
N CYS A 92 3.83 -7.51 -2.40
CA CYS A 92 2.97 -8.68 -2.53
C CYS A 92 3.83 -9.93 -2.36
N ARG A 93 3.65 -10.65 -1.26
CA ARG A 93 4.42 -11.83 -0.91
C ARG A 93 3.51 -13.01 -0.59
N SER A 94 3.78 -14.17 -1.18
CA SER A 94 3.06 -15.40 -0.85
C SER A 94 3.60 -16.04 0.44
N TYR A 95 2.71 -16.67 1.19
CA TYR A 95 3.04 -17.29 2.47
C TYR A 95 2.91 -18.80 2.40
N PRO A 96 3.88 -19.57 2.93
CA PRO A 96 3.77 -21.04 3.02
C PRO A 96 2.52 -21.45 3.81
N GLY A 97 1.84 -22.48 3.36
CA GLY A 97 0.68 -23.04 4.05
C GLY A 97 -0.61 -22.21 3.99
N VAL A 98 -0.64 -21.09 3.25
CA VAL A 98 -1.86 -20.38 2.91
C VAL A 98 -2.47 -21.00 1.66
N SER A 99 -3.77 -21.29 1.68
CA SER A 99 -4.52 -21.73 0.49
C SER A 99 -4.56 -20.59 -0.52
N ARG A 100 -4.16 -20.85 -1.75
CA ARG A 100 -4.02 -19.84 -2.77
C ARG A 100 -4.25 -20.42 -4.17
N ASN A 101 -4.53 -19.55 -5.12
CA ASN A 101 -4.77 -19.94 -6.52
C ASN A 101 -3.48 -20.20 -7.31
N TYR A 102 -2.31 -19.92 -6.73
CA TYR A 102 -1.01 -20.18 -7.31
C TYR A 102 -0.09 -20.87 -6.30
N THR A 103 0.57 -21.96 -6.68
CA THR A 103 1.38 -22.79 -5.78
C THR A 103 2.85 -22.38 -5.69
N GLY A 104 3.36 -21.63 -6.67
CA GLY A 104 4.74 -21.12 -6.69
C GLY A 104 4.97 -19.96 -5.70
N LYS A 105 6.20 -19.48 -5.63
CA LYS A 105 6.56 -18.32 -4.84
C LYS A 105 6.12 -17.05 -5.58
N VAL A 106 5.36 -16.19 -4.91
CA VAL A 106 5.09 -14.83 -5.37
C VAL A 106 5.84 -13.86 -4.46
N GLU A 107 6.66 -13.01 -5.01
CA GLU A 107 7.39 -11.97 -4.30
C GLU A 107 7.63 -10.82 -5.27
N LEU A 108 6.71 -9.89 -5.33
CA LEU A 108 6.75 -8.74 -6.23
C LEU A 108 6.28 -7.45 -5.55
N HIS A 109 6.64 -6.34 -6.14
CA HIS A 109 6.26 -5.02 -5.66
C HIS A 109 5.45 -4.30 -6.73
N VAL A 110 4.25 -3.84 -6.38
CA VAL A 110 3.47 -2.93 -7.22
C VAL A 110 3.79 -1.49 -6.81
N VAL A 111 4.34 -0.73 -7.74
CA VAL A 111 4.60 0.71 -7.62
C VAL A 111 3.55 1.43 -8.45
N ARG A 112 2.51 1.90 -7.77
CA ARG A 112 1.34 2.56 -8.36
C ARG A 112 1.54 4.07 -8.28
N ILE A 113 1.30 4.79 -9.39
CA ILE A 113 1.14 6.24 -9.33
C ILE A 113 -0.12 6.55 -8.53
N ALA A 114 -0.03 7.43 -7.53
CA ALA A 114 -1.10 7.67 -6.59
C ALA A 114 -2.14 8.71 -7.07
N THR A 115 -1.80 9.47 -8.10
CA THR A 115 -2.59 10.59 -8.66
C THR A 115 -2.88 10.36 -10.14
N GLY A 116 -3.76 11.16 -10.72
CA GLY A 116 -4.10 11.06 -12.14
C GLY A 116 -4.86 9.79 -12.52
N GLY A 117 -4.72 9.40 -13.78
CA GLY A 117 -5.48 8.31 -14.37
C GLY A 117 -6.95 8.66 -14.56
N THR A 118 -7.81 7.67 -14.53
CA THR A 118 -9.28 7.85 -14.58
C THR A 118 -9.90 8.21 -13.22
N TYR A 119 -9.12 8.15 -12.15
CA TYR A 119 -9.57 8.50 -10.80
C TYR A 119 -9.52 10.02 -10.52
N GLU A 120 -8.89 10.79 -11.40
CA GLU A 120 -8.78 12.24 -11.27
C GLU A 120 -10.11 12.97 -11.53
N ASP A 121 -10.93 12.42 -12.41
CA ASP A 121 -12.17 13.04 -12.85
C ASP A 121 -13.36 12.08 -12.69
N ALA A 122 -14.31 12.44 -11.83
CA ALA A 122 -15.55 11.68 -11.66
C ALA A 122 -16.43 11.69 -12.92
N GLY A 123 -16.17 12.60 -13.85
CA GLY A 123 -16.91 12.74 -15.10
C GLY A 123 -18.25 13.45 -14.97
N MET A 124 -18.91 13.58 -16.12
CA MET A 124 -20.25 14.16 -16.22
C MET A 124 -21.14 13.43 -17.20
N ARG A 125 -22.44 13.49 -16.99
CA ARG A 125 -23.42 13.04 -17.99
C ARG A 125 -23.64 14.09 -19.07
N ILE A 126 -23.69 13.63 -20.33
CA ILE A 126 -24.07 14.43 -21.49
C ILE A 126 -25.45 13.94 -21.97
N GLY A 127 -26.51 14.57 -21.48
CA GLY A 127 -27.87 14.15 -21.73
C GLY A 127 -28.19 12.78 -21.14
N TYR A 128 -29.09 12.05 -21.80
CA TYR A 128 -29.56 10.75 -21.30
C TYR A 128 -28.66 9.57 -21.69
N TYR A 129 -28.00 9.65 -22.87
CA TYR A 129 -27.34 8.50 -23.48
C TYR A 129 -25.82 8.48 -23.34
N SER A 130 -25.19 9.54 -22.84
CA SER A 130 -23.74 9.67 -22.85
C SER A 130 -23.19 10.16 -21.51
N ALA A 131 -21.95 9.77 -21.21
CA ALA A 131 -21.16 10.33 -20.13
C ALA A 131 -19.71 10.47 -20.60
N VAL A 132 -18.97 11.41 -20.03
CA VAL A 132 -17.54 11.64 -20.29
C VAL A 132 -16.79 11.75 -18.99
N SER A 133 -15.53 11.32 -18.98
CA SER A 133 -14.56 11.65 -17.95
C SER A 133 -13.19 11.90 -18.60
N ILE A 134 -12.36 12.66 -17.94
CA ILE A 134 -11.01 13.00 -18.40
C ILE A 134 -10.01 12.06 -17.73
N ARG A 135 -9.10 11.50 -18.51
CA ARG A 135 -7.94 10.78 -18.00
C ARG A 135 -6.72 11.71 -18.03
N VAL A 136 -6.05 11.84 -16.89
CA VAL A 136 -4.90 12.74 -16.73
C VAL A 136 -3.63 11.91 -16.50
N MET A 137 -2.53 12.31 -17.12
CA MET A 137 -1.20 11.78 -16.83
C MET A 137 -0.22 12.94 -16.74
N GLU A 138 0.45 13.08 -15.60
CA GLU A 138 1.42 14.14 -15.35
C GLU A 138 2.82 13.56 -15.25
N ARG A 139 3.78 14.25 -15.85
CA ARG A 139 5.17 13.79 -15.91
C ARG A 139 5.81 13.62 -14.55
N THR A 140 5.67 14.58 -13.64
CA THR A 140 6.34 14.56 -12.33
C THR A 140 5.96 13.37 -11.44
N PRO A 141 4.67 13.00 -11.25
CA PRO A 141 4.31 11.77 -10.54
C PRO A 141 4.87 10.50 -11.19
N VAL A 142 4.94 10.44 -12.53
CA VAL A 142 5.57 9.32 -13.25
C VAL A 142 7.05 9.25 -12.94
N GLU A 143 7.78 10.37 -12.96
CA GLU A 143 9.20 10.45 -12.60
C GLU A 143 9.44 9.94 -11.17
N HIS A 144 8.63 10.36 -10.21
CA HIS A 144 8.72 9.88 -8.83
C HIS A 144 8.52 8.36 -8.73
N ALA A 145 7.50 7.83 -9.41
CA ALA A 145 7.20 6.40 -9.40
C ALA A 145 8.30 5.58 -10.09
N ALA A 146 8.82 6.05 -11.22
CA ALA A 146 9.90 5.39 -11.93
C ALA A 146 11.18 5.35 -11.10
N HIS A 147 11.65 6.50 -10.59
CA HIS A 147 12.83 6.53 -9.72
C HIS A 147 12.65 5.67 -8.46
N PHE A 148 11.47 5.65 -7.86
CA PHE A 148 11.18 4.78 -6.72
C PHE A 148 11.30 3.30 -7.11
N ALA A 149 10.68 2.89 -8.22
CA ALA A 149 10.69 1.51 -8.71
C ALA A 149 12.12 1.03 -9.04
N PHE A 150 12.89 1.84 -9.77
CA PHE A 150 14.26 1.49 -10.14
C PHE A 150 15.21 1.41 -8.94
N ARG A 151 15.12 2.32 -7.96
CA ARG A 151 15.88 2.25 -6.72
C ARG A 151 15.53 1.03 -5.90
N LEU A 152 14.25 0.68 -5.81
CA LEU A 152 13.81 -0.53 -5.14
C LEU A 152 14.41 -1.78 -5.80
N ALA A 153 14.34 -1.85 -7.13
CA ALA A 153 14.91 -2.96 -7.90
C ALA A 153 16.45 -3.04 -7.75
N GLU A 154 17.14 -1.91 -7.76
CA GLU A 154 18.60 -1.85 -7.61
C GLU A 154 19.05 -2.39 -6.25
N GLN A 155 18.36 -2.05 -5.17
CA GLN A 155 18.65 -2.54 -3.81
C GLN A 155 18.50 -4.06 -3.68
N HIS A 156 17.59 -4.66 -4.43
CA HIS A 156 17.26 -6.08 -4.37
C HIS A 156 17.80 -6.91 -5.55
N ARG A 157 18.52 -6.27 -6.50
CA ARG A 157 19.01 -6.87 -7.76
C ARG A 157 17.88 -7.49 -8.59
N GLN A 158 16.79 -6.78 -8.71
CA GLN A 158 15.55 -7.17 -9.37
C GLN A 158 15.37 -6.45 -10.71
N ALA A 159 14.37 -6.86 -11.47
CA ALA A 159 13.95 -6.21 -12.71
C ALA A 159 12.77 -5.26 -12.47
N VAL A 160 12.65 -4.23 -13.33
CA VAL A 160 11.48 -3.35 -13.40
C VAL A 160 10.68 -3.66 -14.66
N THR A 161 9.37 -3.81 -14.51
CA THR A 161 8.43 -3.89 -15.63
C THR A 161 7.47 -2.70 -15.56
N SER A 162 7.44 -1.84 -16.61
CA SER A 162 6.36 -0.88 -16.78
C SER A 162 5.19 -1.52 -17.47
N THR A 163 3.97 -1.10 -17.11
CA THR A 163 2.76 -1.62 -17.72
C THR A 163 1.66 -0.58 -17.83
N SER A 164 1.07 -0.51 -19.00
CA SER A 164 -0.04 0.40 -19.30
C SER A 164 -0.77 -0.06 -20.58
N LYS A 165 -1.77 0.69 -21.04
CA LYS A 165 -2.47 0.44 -22.30
C LYS A 165 -2.03 1.42 -23.40
N TYR A 166 -0.74 1.68 -23.50
CA TYR A 166 -0.13 2.68 -24.39
C TYR A 166 -0.46 2.52 -25.88
N THR A 167 -0.85 1.34 -26.33
CA THR A 167 -1.27 1.12 -27.73
C THR A 167 -2.63 1.73 -28.04
N ILE A 168 -3.48 1.93 -27.03
CA ILE A 168 -4.82 2.51 -27.13
C ILE A 168 -4.81 3.93 -26.56
N GLN A 169 -4.38 4.08 -25.30
CA GLN A 169 -4.28 5.38 -24.59
C GLN A 169 -2.95 6.07 -24.94
N ARG A 170 -2.78 6.42 -26.22
CA ARG A 170 -1.48 6.84 -26.77
C ARG A 170 -0.92 8.11 -26.16
N ALA A 171 -1.78 9.06 -25.79
CA ALA A 171 -1.33 10.33 -25.19
C ALA A 171 -0.96 10.15 -23.73
N THR A 172 -1.84 9.58 -22.92
CA THR A 172 -1.66 9.45 -21.47
C THR A 172 -0.70 8.32 -21.10
N ASP A 173 -1.02 7.09 -21.48
CA ASP A 173 -0.17 5.95 -21.20
C ASP A 173 1.12 5.96 -22.04
N GLY A 174 1.10 6.61 -23.22
CA GLY A 174 2.31 6.86 -24.00
C GLY A 174 3.30 7.75 -23.27
N LEU A 175 2.84 8.85 -22.66
CA LEU A 175 3.67 9.72 -21.83
C LEU A 175 4.26 8.95 -20.61
N PHE A 176 3.44 8.12 -19.96
CA PHE A 176 3.91 7.26 -18.86
C PHE A 176 5.07 6.37 -19.30
N GLU A 177 4.91 5.61 -20.39
CA GLU A 177 5.95 4.69 -20.88
C GLU A 177 7.20 5.42 -21.38
N GLU A 178 7.05 6.59 -21.99
CA GLU A 178 8.16 7.44 -22.42
C GLU A 178 9.02 7.86 -21.23
N VAL A 179 8.40 8.40 -20.17
CA VAL A 179 9.10 8.87 -18.98
C VAL A 179 9.78 7.72 -18.23
N VAL A 180 9.10 6.57 -18.08
CA VAL A 180 9.72 5.40 -17.43
C VAL A 180 10.93 4.90 -18.23
N ALA A 181 10.84 4.87 -19.57
CA ALA A 181 11.95 4.45 -20.43
C ALA A 181 13.14 5.43 -20.39
N GLU A 182 12.88 6.75 -20.32
CA GLU A 182 13.94 7.76 -20.12
C GLU A 182 14.70 7.49 -18.82
N ILE A 183 13.99 7.35 -17.69
CA ILE A 183 14.57 7.13 -16.37
C ILE A 183 15.31 5.79 -16.29
N ALA A 184 14.83 4.75 -16.97
CA ALA A 184 15.52 3.45 -17.03
C ALA A 184 16.96 3.57 -17.52
N THR A 185 17.29 4.56 -18.36
CA THR A 185 18.66 4.79 -18.85
C THR A 185 19.65 5.19 -17.77
N GLU A 186 19.18 5.71 -16.64
CA GLU A 186 20.00 6.11 -15.49
C GLU A 186 20.36 4.91 -14.60
N TYR A 187 19.60 3.80 -14.67
CA TYR A 187 19.75 2.61 -13.82
C TYR A 187 20.30 1.41 -14.60
N ARG A 188 21.57 1.52 -15.08
CA ARG A 188 22.20 0.56 -16.00
C ARG A 188 22.30 -0.88 -15.46
N ASN A 189 22.23 -1.07 -14.16
CA ASN A 189 22.32 -2.38 -13.52
C ASN A 189 20.95 -3.04 -13.27
N VAL A 190 19.86 -2.39 -13.65
CA VAL A 190 18.48 -2.88 -13.50
C VAL A 190 17.94 -3.26 -14.88
N THR A 191 17.46 -4.49 -15.01
CA THR A 191 16.77 -4.92 -16.23
C THR A 191 15.42 -4.23 -16.32
N TYR A 192 15.13 -3.60 -17.47
CA TYR A 192 13.86 -2.94 -17.72
C TYR A 192 13.10 -3.64 -18.84
N ASN A 193 11.81 -3.89 -18.59
CA ASN A 193 10.85 -4.45 -19.54
C ASN A 193 9.60 -3.57 -19.62
N ARG A 194 8.92 -3.61 -20.76
CA ARG A 194 7.63 -2.97 -20.96
C ARG A 194 6.61 -3.98 -21.45
N GLU A 195 5.44 -4.01 -20.83
CA GLU A 195 4.36 -4.92 -21.19
C GLU A 195 3.01 -4.22 -21.28
N LEU A 196 2.11 -4.73 -22.14
CA LEU A 196 0.72 -4.29 -22.15
C LEU A 196 -0.02 -4.81 -20.93
N PHE A 197 -0.83 -3.97 -20.28
CA PHE A 197 -1.48 -4.26 -19.02
C PHE A 197 -2.35 -5.53 -19.05
N ASP A 198 -3.18 -5.69 -20.08
CA ASP A 198 -4.01 -6.88 -20.25
C ASP A 198 -3.19 -8.18 -20.44
N ALA A 199 -2.09 -8.10 -21.18
CA ALA A 199 -1.18 -9.23 -21.32
C ALA A 199 -0.43 -9.55 -20.02
N LEU A 200 -0.02 -8.53 -19.26
CA LEU A 200 0.62 -8.68 -17.97
C LEU A 200 -0.29 -9.42 -16.97
N LEU A 201 -1.58 -9.07 -16.91
CA LEU A 201 -2.54 -9.74 -16.01
C LEU A 201 -2.60 -11.26 -16.29
N ALA A 202 -2.70 -11.63 -17.56
CA ALA A 202 -2.71 -13.05 -17.95
C ALA A 202 -1.39 -13.76 -17.60
N LYS A 203 -0.26 -13.11 -17.84
CA LYS A 203 1.07 -13.66 -17.56
C LYS A 203 1.33 -13.82 -16.05
N LEU A 204 0.85 -12.88 -15.23
CA LEU A 204 0.94 -12.97 -13.77
C LEU A 204 0.13 -14.14 -13.20
N ILE A 205 -1.04 -14.43 -13.75
CA ILE A 205 -1.83 -15.62 -13.36
C ILE A 205 -1.09 -16.90 -13.70
N ILE A 206 -0.39 -16.92 -14.85
CA ILE A 206 0.33 -18.12 -15.32
C ILE A 206 1.68 -18.30 -14.61
N ASN A 207 2.46 -17.23 -14.49
CA ASN A 207 3.81 -17.26 -13.92
C ASN A 207 4.18 -15.93 -13.25
N PRO A 208 3.70 -15.65 -12.03
CA PRO A 208 4.01 -14.42 -11.30
C PRO A 208 5.50 -14.32 -10.90
N GLU A 209 6.23 -15.44 -10.84
CA GLU A 209 7.65 -15.48 -10.45
C GLU A 209 8.59 -14.74 -11.42
N ARG A 210 8.09 -14.37 -12.61
CA ARG A 210 8.85 -13.59 -13.59
C ARG A 210 8.97 -12.12 -13.24
N TYR A 211 8.15 -11.64 -12.31
CA TYR A 211 8.00 -10.22 -12.05
C TYR A 211 8.51 -9.88 -10.66
N ASP A 212 9.32 -8.82 -10.60
CA ASP A 212 9.88 -8.32 -9.35
C ASP A 212 9.23 -6.98 -8.97
N VAL A 213 9.51 -5.92 -9.72
CA VAL A 213 8.94 -4.59 -9.49
C VAL A 213 8.12 -4.18 -10.72
N ILE A 214 6.84 -3.90 -10.49
CA ILE A 214 5.92 -3.45 -11.54
C ILE A 214 5.52 -2.02 -11.27
N VAL A 215 5.81 -1.11 -12.22
CA VAL A 215 5.39 0.29 -12.16
C VAL A 215 4.25 0.53 -13.14
N CYS A 216 3.18 1.21 -12.67
CA CYS A 216 1.97 1.41 -13.47
C CYS A 216 1.15 2.64 -13.05
N PRO A 217 0.27 3.15 -13.96
CA PRO A 217 -0.71 4.17 -13.68
C PRO A 217 -1.66 3.83 -12.53
N ASN A 218 -2.35 4.84 -12.02
CA ASN A 218 -3.15 4.82 -10.81
C ASN A 218 -4.14 3.65 -10.74
N GLU A 219 -5.16 3.62 -11.60
CA GLU A 219 -6.19 2.59 -11.57
C GLU A 219 -5.66 1.20 -11.91
N TYR A 220 -4.66 1.10 -12.78
CA TYR A 220 -4.06 -0.20 -13.13
C TYR A 220 -3.33 -0.81 -11.93
N GLY A 221 -2.64 0.02 -11.14
CA GLY A 221 -1.97 -0.45 -9.93
C GLY A 221 -2.95 -0.88 -8.83
N ASP A 222 -4.14 -0.29 -8.79
CA ASP A 222 -5.20 -0.70 -7.88
C ASP A 222 -5.69 -2.11 -8.22
N PHE A 223 -6.13 -2.30 -9.46
CA PHE A 223 -6.62 -3.60 -9.92
C PHE A 223 -5.54 -4.69 -9.85
N LEU A 224 -4.30 -4.33 -10.23
CA LEU A 224 -3.18 -5.27 -10.24
C LEU A 224 -2.86 -5.78 -8.84
N SER A 225 -2.73 -4.90 -7.86
CA SER A 225 -2.38 -5.31 -6.49
C SER A 225 -3.47 -6.17 -5.85
N ASP A 226 -4.74 -5.82 -6.05
CA ASP A 226 -5.85 -6.61 -5.53
C ASP A 226 -5.94 -7.99 -6.18
N MET A 227 -5.68 -8.08 -7.50
CA MET A 227 -5.55 -9.36 -8.19
C MET A 227 -4.41 -10.20 -7.60
N VAL A 228 -3.24 -9.60 -7.35
CA VAL A 228 -2.10 -10.33 -6.77
C VAL A 228 -2.39 -10.77 -5.34
N TYR A 229 -3.06 -9.95 -4.52
CA TYR A 229 -3.51 -10.38 -3.19
C TYR A 229 -4.46 -11.57 -3.27
N GLY A 230 -5.36 -11.59 -4.25
CA GLY A 230 -6.20 -12.77 -4.54
C GLY A 230 -5.39 -14.01 -4.93
N LEU A 231 -4.31 -13.85 -5.70
CA LEU A 231 -3.41 -14.95 -6.05
C LEU A 231 -2.67 -15.51 -4.83
N ILE A 232 -2.28 -14.69 -3.88
CA ILE A 232 -1.52 -15.10 -2.68
C ILE A 232 -2.41 -15.53 -1.51
N GLY A 233 -3.73 -15.33 -1.59
CA GLY A 233 -4.71 -15.96 -0.71
C GLY A 233 -5.61 -15.04 0.11
N SER A 234 -5.26 -13.80 0.38
CA SER A 234 -6.13 -12.84 1.11
C SER A 234 -5.72 -11.39 0.89
N ILE A 235 -6.72 -10.51 0.76
CA ILE A 235 -6.53 -9.05 0.77
C ILE A 235 -6.02 -8.57 2.15
N GLY A 236 -6.35 -9.28 3.23
CA GLY A 236 -5.88 -8.96 4.59
C GLY A 236 -4.36 -9.07 4.79
N LEU A 237 -3.65 -9.70 3.83
CA LEU A 237 -2.18 -9.75 3.80
C LEU A 237 -1.54 -8.47 3.25
N GLY A 238 -2.33 -7.58 2.66
CA GLY A 238 -1.82 -6.42 1.96
C GLY A 238 -1.37 -5.30 2.89
N ALA A 239 -0.13 -4.87 2.74
CA ALA A 239 0.40 -3.64 3.29
C ALA A 239 0.55 -2.58 2.18
N SER A 240 0.43 -1.31 2.54
CA SER A 240 0.54 -0.18 1.64
C SER A 240 1.42 0.91 2.26
N ALA A 241 2.23 1.56 1.45
CA ALA A 241 3.02 2.71 1.82
C ALA A 241 2.91 3.79 0.74
N SER A 242 2.39 4.95 1.09
CA SER A 242 2.21 6.07 0.18
C SER A 242 3.23 7.17 0.45
N TYR A 243 3.84 7.76 -0.60
CA TYR A 243 4.94 8.69 -0.45
C TYR A 243 4.75 9.99 -1.23
N ALA A 244 5.10 11.11 -0.60
CA ALA A 244 5.43 12.36 -1.27
C ALA A 244 6.96 12.52 -1.38
N PHE A 245 7.39 13.24 -2.40
CA PHE A 245 8.81 13.29 -2.79
C PHE A 245 9.36 14.71 -2.82
N SER A 246 10.67 14.81 -2.64
CA SER A 246 11.45 16.00 -2.94
C SER A 246 11.65 16.18 -4.45
N LYS A 247 12.17 17.33 -4.86
CA LYS A 247 12.60 17.58 -6.26
C LYS A 247 13.71 16.62 -6.73
N SER A 248 14.44 15.99 -5.82
CA SER A 248 15.45 14.96 -6.11
C SER A 248 14.88 13.53 -6.01
N HIS A 249 13.58 13.38 -6.08
CA HIS A 249 12.85 12.12 -6.04
C HIS A 249 13.15 11.25 -4.80
N GLN A 250 13.44 11.90 -3.64
CA GLN A 250 13.58 11.20 -2.36
C GLN A 250 12.27 11.31 -1.57
N PRO A 251 11.79 10.21 -0.93
CA PRO A 251 10.61 10.26 -0.08
C PRO A 251 10.78 11.26 1.08
N LEU A 252 9.82 12.17 1.26
CA LEU A 252 9.78 13.18 2.31
C LEU A 252 8.69 12.92 3.34
N ILE A 253 7.50 12.52 2.87
CA ILE A 253 6.36 12.18 3.71
C ILE A 253 5.97 10.74 3.38
N GLY A 254 5.70 9.94 4.42
CA GLY A 254 5.21 8.57 4.28
C GLY A 254 3.91 8.36 5.04
N VAL A 255 2.91 7.75 4.39
CA VAL A 255 1.67 7.29 5.01
C VAL A 255 1.58 5.78 4.83
N PHE A 256 1.39 5.06 5.92
CA PHE A 256 1.44 3.60 5.98
C PHE A 256 0.10 3.06 6.46
N ASP A 257 -0.50 2.15 5.71
CA ASP A 257 -1.81 1.58 6.01
C ASP A 257 -1.94 0.13 5.52
N PRO A 258 -2.85 -0.67 6.11
CA PRO A 258 -3.25 -1.93 5.49
C PRO A 258 -3.98 -1.66 4.16
N ALA A 259 -3.74 -2.48 3.15
CA ALA A 259 -4.40 -2.34 1.85
C ALA A 259 -5.90 -2.71 1.87
N GLY A 260 -6.34 -3.47 2.88
CA GLY A 260 -7.73 -3.89 3.06
C GLY A 260 -8.67 -2.76 3.49
N GLY A 261 -9.97 -2.95 3.28
CA GLY A 261 -11.03 -2.02 3.66
C GLY A 261 -11.48 -2.14 5.12
N THR A 262 -12.60 -1.51 5.43
CA THR A 262 -13.16 -1.41 6.80
C THR A 262 -13.79 -2.69 7.33
N ALA A 263 -14.14 -3.64 6.46
CA ALA A 263 -14.75 -4.94 6.78
C ALA A 263 -15.81 -4.89 7.90
N PRO A 264 -16.90 -4.14 7.71
CA PRO A 264 -17.89 -3.86 8.76
C PRO A 264 -18.58 -5.11 9.30
N ASP A 265 -18.63 -6.18 8.51
CA ASP A 265 -19.23 -7.48 8.85
C ASP A 265 -18.48 -8.23 9.95
N ILE A 266 -17.19 -7.97 10.11
CA ILE A 266 -16.35 -8.60 11.13
C ILE A 266 -15.82 -7.62 12.20
N ALA A 267 -16.14 -6.35 12.09
CA ALA A 267 -15.70 -5.32 13.04
C ALA A 267 -16.17 -5.64 14.47
N GLY A 268 -15.29 -5.49 15.45
CA GLY A 268 -15.55 -5.77 16.87
C GLY A 268 -15.60 -7.26 17.23
N ARG A 269 -15.35 -8.17 16.28
CA ARG A 269 -15.38 -9.62 16.54
C ARG A 269 -14.02 -10.21 16.96
N GLY A 270 -12.95 -9.41 16.89
CA GLY A 270 -11.61 -9.85 17.24
C GLY A 270 -11.02 -10.92 16.31
N ILE A 271 -11.47 -10.96 15.04
CA ILE A 271 -11.05 -11.95 14.04
C ILE A 271 -10.43 -11.33 12.78
N ALA A 272 -10.31 -10.02 12.74
CA ALA A 272 -9.65 -9.33 11.64
C ALA A 272 -8.18 -9.78 11.52
N ASN A 273 -7.72 -9.99 10.29
CA ASN A 273 -6.32 -10.31 10.03
C ASN A 273 -5.45 -9.05 10.17
N PRO A 274 -4.54 -8.97 11.15
CA PRO A 274 -3.72 -7.78 11.36
C PRO A 274 -2.42 -7.78 10.55
N SER A 275 -2.14 -8.80 9.74
CA SER A 275 -0.86 -8.97 9.04
C SER A 275 -0.48 -7.74 8.23
N GLY A 276 -1.39 -7.25 7.38
CA GLY A 276 -1.15 -6.07 6.55
C GLY A 276 -0.88 -4.81 7.38
N ALA A 277 -1.56 -4.62 8.50
CA ALA A 277 -1.30 -3.48 9.40
C ALA A 277 0.05 -3.61 10.10
N ILE A 278 0.43 -4.81 10.56
CA ILE A 278 1.74 -5.06 11.20
C ILE A 278 2.87 -4.84 10.20
N GLU A 279 2.73 -5.31 8.95
CA GLU A 279 3.74 -5.07 7.91
C GLU A 279 3.83 -3.58 7.55
N ALA A 280 2.69 -2.89 7.40
CA ALA A 280 2.67 -1.45 7.17
C ALA A 280 3.39 -0.69 8.31
N PHE A 281 3.21 -1.10 9.55
CA PHE A 281 3.95 -0.55 10.68
C PHE A 281 5.44 -0.89 10.60
N GLY A 282 5.81 -2.06 10.14
CA GLY A 282 7.19 -2.43 9.85
C GLY A 282 7.85 -1.49 8.81
N TYR A 283 7.13 -1.12 7.76
CA TYR A 283 7.59 -0.13 6.78
C TYR A 283 7.65 1.29 7.36
N LEU A 284 6.70 1.67 8.20
CA LEU A 284 6.75 2.93 8.95
C LEU A 284 8.00 3.00 9.85
N LEU A 285 8.31 1.93 10.57
CA LEU A 285 9.53 1.84 11.39
C LEU A 285 10.78 2.05 10.53
N GLN A 286 10.87 1.38 9.39
CA GLN A 286 12.00 1.55 8.45
C GLN A 286 12.10 2.99 7.95
N PHE A 287 11.00 3.61 7.55
CA PHE A 287 10.95 5.00 7.12
C PHE A 287 11.38 5.98 8.23
N CYS A 288 11.08 5.64 9.47
CA CYS A 288 11.50 6.40 10.66
C CYS A 288 12.95 6.13 11.12
N GLY A 289 13.71 5.32 10.37
CA GLY A 289 15.11 5.02 10.66
C GLY A 289 15.36 3.75 11.48
N HIS A 290 14.30 3.04 11.91
CA HIS A 290 14.40 1.77 12.64
C HIS A 290 14.44 0.57 11.69
N HIS A 291 15.39 0.57 10.73
CA HIS A 291 15.42 -0.39 9.62
C HIS A 291 15.47 -1.85 10.05
N ALA A 292 16.31 -2.19 11.03
CA ALA A 292 16.46 -3.57 11.50
C ALA A 292 15.18 -4.08 12.15
N LEU A 293 14.59 -3.26 13.01
CA LEU A 293 13.36 -3.58 13.74
C LEU A 293 12.16 -3.76 12.79
N GLY A 294 12.04 -2.86 11.80
CA GLY A 294 10.97 -2.96 10.80
C GLY A 294 11.09 -4.21 9.93
N ARG A 295 12.30 -4.58 9.49
CA ARG A 295 12.52 -5.84 8.75
C ARG A 295 12.19 -7.07 9.59
N GLN A 296 12.70 -7.11 10.83
CA GLN A 296 12.43 -8.21 11.76
C GLN A 296 10.94 -8.42 12.00
N LEU A 297 10.16 -7.32 12.07
CA LEU A 297 8.71 -7.39 12.25
C LEU A 297 8.01 -7.99 11.02
N VAL A 298 8.38 -7.55 9.82
CA VAL A 298 7.83 -8.09 8.56
C VAL A 298 8.15 -9.58 8.42
N ASP A 299 9.39 -9.99 8.70
CA ASP A 299 9.78 -11.39 8.67
C ASP A 299 9.04 -12.24 9.72
N ALA A 300 8.81 -11.69 10.92
CA ALA A 300 8.06 -12.38 11.97
C ALA A 300 6.58 -12.64 11.59
N VAL A 301 5.94 -11.74 10.85
CA VAL A 301 4.59 -11.99 10.27
C VAL A 301 4.65 -13.20 9.35
N HIS A 302 5.62 -13.22 8.43
CA HIS A 302 5.80 -14.33 7.50
C HIS A 302 6.02 -15.65 8.23
N ASP A 303 6.92 -15.69 9.20
CA ASP A 303 7.26 -16.90 9.97
C ASP A 303 6.09 -17.38 10.83
N THR A 304 5.25 -16.47 11.34
CA THR A 304 4.04 -16.81 12.09
C THR A 304 3.05 -17.56 11.19
N ILE A 305 2.76 -17.02 10.03
CA ILE A 305 1.85 -17.65 9.06
C ILE A 305 2.43 -18.99 8.56
N ALA A 306 3.73 -19.05 8.26
CA ALA A 306 4.42 -20.26 7.82
C ALA A 306 4.38 -21.38 8.86
N ALA A 307 4.40 -21.03 10.15
CA ALA A 307 4.25 -21.99 11.26
C ALA A 307 2.80 -22.49 11.47
N GLY A 308 1.84 -22.03 10.66
CA GLY A 308 0.44 -22.42 10.76
C GLY A 308 -0.38 -21.60 11.77
N GLU A 309 0.21 -20.60 12.42
CA GLU A 309 -0.47 -19.68 13.32
C GLU A 309 -1.15 -18.59 12.47
N LYS A 310 -2.45 -18.78 12.15
CA LYS A 310 -3.18 -18.00 11.13
C LYS A 310 -4.55 -17.57 11.63
N THR A 311 -5.03 -16.48 11.04
CA THR A 311 -6.40 -15.96 11.19
C THR A 311 -7.40 -16.74 10.32
N PRO A 312 -8.72 -16.63 10.55
CA PRO A 312 -9.73 -17.39 9.83
C PRO A 312 -9.73 -17.20 8.31
N ASP A 313 -9.47 -15.99 7.80
CA ASP A 313 -9.36 -15.71 6.37
C ASP A 313 -8.21 -16.47 5.68
N LEU A 314 -7.19 -16.87 6.43
CA LEU A 314 -6.08 -17.70 5.98
C LEU A 314 -6.26 -19.21 6.27
N GLY A 315 -7.46 -19.60 6.71
CA GLY A 315 -7.76 -20.96 7.11
C GLY A 315 -7.25 -21.37 8.49
N GLY A 316 -6.96 -20.40 9.36
CA GLY A 316 -6.57 -20.62 10.76
C GLY A 316 -7.71 -20.39 11.74
N THR A 317 -7.35 -20.28 13.02
CA THR A 317 -8.30 -20.12 14.13
C THR A 317 -7.95 -18.97 15.10
N LEU A 318 -6.83 -18.27 14.86
CA LEU A 318 -6.37 -17.23 15.77
C LEU A 318 -7.20 -15.96 15.60
N GLY A 319 -7.61 -15.38 16.70
CA GLY A 319 -8.14 -14.01 16.72
C GLY A 319 -7.03 -12.98 16.47
N THR A 320 -7.44 -11.73 16.21
CA THR A 320 -6.54 -10.59 15.89
C THR A 320 -5.40 -10.45 16.89
N MET A 321 -5.71 -10.42 18.21
CA MET A 321 -4.70 -10.24 19.25
C MET A 321 -3.90 -11.53 19.55
N ASP A 322 -4.47 -12.73 19.33
CA ASP A 322 -3.71 -13.97 19.45
C ASP A 322 -2.66 -14.09 18.37
N PHE A 323 -3.00 -13.73 17.13
CA PHE A 323 -2.06 -13.63 16.02
C PHE A 323 -0.96 -12.59 16.34
N THR A 324 -1.34 -11.42 16.82
CA THR A 324 -0.38 -10.37 17.23
C THR A 324 0.61 -10.89 18.27
N ARG A 325 0.13 -11.59 19.29
CA ARG A 325 1.00 -12.24 20.29
C ARG A 325 1.92 -13.29 19.67
N ALA A 326 1.43 -14.04 18.70
CA ALA A 326 2.25 -15.03 18.00
C ALA A 326 3.40 -14.39 17.21
N VAL A 327 3.15 -13.26 16.55
CA VAL A 327 4.18 -12.46 15.88
C VAL A 327 5.21 -11.94 16.90
N LEU A 328 4.75 -11.38 18.01
CA LEU A 328 5.63 -10.80 19.02
C LEU A 328 6.57 -11.84 19.66
N ARG A 329 6.13 -13.09 19.86
CA ARG A 329 7.01 -14.17 20.36
C ARG A 329 8.20 -14.46 19.44
N ARG A 330 8.15 -14.10 18.17
CA ARG A 330 9.24 -14.30 17.20
C ARG A 330 10.21 -13.12 17.14
N VAL A 331 9.79 -11.98 17.61
CA VAL A 331 10.59 -10.74 17.56
C VAL A 331 11.29 -10.46 18.88
N ILE A 332 10.64 -10.82 19.99
CA ILE A 332 11.18 -10.59 21.33
C ILE A 332 11.71 -11.93 21.86
N PRO A 333 13.05 -12.09 22.07
CA PRO A 333 13.57 -13.25 22.75
C PRO A 333 12.94 -13.38 24.14
N ALA A 334 12.58 -14.62 24.51
CA ALA A 334 12.02 -14.94 25.81
C ALA A 334 13.00 -14.62 26.97
#